data_e72f191eaf5738234e29da42dd7bb8c2
#
_entry.id   e72f191eaf5738234e29da42dd7bb8c2
#
_cell.length_a   1.000
_cell.length_b   1.000
_cell.length_c   1.000
_cell.angle_alpha   90.00
_cell.angle_beta   90.00
_cell.angle_gamma   90.00
#
_symmetry.space_group_name_H-M   'P 1'
#
loop_
_entity.id
_entity.type
_entity.pdbx_description
1 polymer ?
#
loop_
_entity_poly.entity_id
_entity_poly.type
_entity_poly.pdbx_seq_one_letter_code
_entity_poly.pdbx_strand_id
1 'polypeptide(L)'
;MVKLRDAETAAKIVRKMKELDVKCRFMHICGTHQDTIVRFGLTPMLAEAGIEVHQGPGCPVCVTTSKEVADAITLARAGITVTAFGDMMRVPTTIGSLFDARAEG
;
A
#
# COMPACT_ATOMS: atom_id res chain seq x y z
N MET A 1 -0.38 22.73 -16.59
CA MET A 1 -0.21 21.29 -16.82
C MET A 1 0.56 20.68 -15.66
N VAL A 2 0.06 19.61 -15.08
CA VAL A 2 0.74 18.90 -13.98
C VAL A 2 1.87 18.05 -14.55
N LYS A 3 3.09 18.27 -14.06
CA LYS A 3 4.23 17.41 -14.38
C LYS A 3 4.26 16.25 -13.38
N LEU A 4 4.05 15.03 -13.86
CA LEU A 4 4.08 13.83 -13.02
C LEU A 4 5.52 13.39 -12.68
N ARG A 5 6.52 13.90 -13.41
CA ARG A 5 7.93 13.59 -13.21
C ARG A 5 8.72 14.89 -13.14
N ASP A 6 8.86 15.41 -11.95
CA ASP A 6 9.50 16.69 -11.71
C ASP A 6 10.50 16.58 -10.56
N ALA A 7 11.79 16.54 -10.92
CA ALA A 7 12.88 16.41 -9.97
C ALA A 7 12.96 17.61 -9.01
N GLU A 8 12.62 18.80 -9.48
CA GLU A 8 12.63 20.00 -8.64
C GLU A 8 11.56 19.94 -7.56
N THR A 9 10.34 19.54 -7.94
CA THR A 9 9.24 19.34 -6.98
C THR A 9 9.57 18.22 -5.99
N ALA A 10 10.17 17.12 -6.45
CA ALA A 10 10.61 16.03 -5.57
C ALA A 10 11.63 16.52 -4.54
N ALA A 11 12.61 17.32 -4.96
CA ALA A 11 13.61 17.90 -4.06
C ALA A 11 12.97 18.83 -3.02
N LYS A 12 11.98 19.62 -3.42
CA LYS A 12 11.21 20.48 -2.51
C LYS A 12 10.44 19.68 -1.46
N ILE A 13 9.80 18.58 -1.89
CA ILE A 13 9.06 17.69 -1.00
C ILE A 13 10.02 17.05 0.02
N VAL A 14 11.16 16.55 -0.42
CA VAL A 14 12.17 15.95 0.46
C VAL A 14 12.68 16.96 1.49
N ARG A 15 12.93 18.19 1.08
CA ARG A 15 13.32 19.28 2.00
C ARG A 15 12.24 19.54 3.04
N LYS A 16 10.98 19.55 2.62
CA LYS A 16 9.84 19.73 3.54
C LYS A 16 9.75 18.58 4.55
N MET A 17 9.99 17.37 4.11
CA MET A 17 10.05 16.20 4.99
C MET A 17 11.17 16.31 6.03
N LYS A 18 12.35 16.81 5.62
CA LYS A 18 13.47 17.06 6.54
C LYS A 18 13.11 18.08 7.61
N GLU A 19 12.41 19.16 7.23
CA GLU A 19 11.96 20.18 8.16
C GLU A 19 10.99 19.66 9.21
N LEU A 20 10.18 18.66 8.85
CA LEU A 20 9.24 18.02 9.77
C LEU A 20 9.93 17.11 10.79
N ASP A 21 11.17 16.74 10.56
CA ASP A 21 11.99 15.87 11.41
C ASP A 21 11.26 14.59 11.85
N VAL A 22 10.53 13.98 10.93
CA VAL A 22 9.79 12.74 11.17
C VAL A 22 10.65 11.56 10.75
N LYS A 23 10.80 10.59 11.64
CA LYS A 23 11.43 9.30 11.32
C LYS A 23 10.35 8.24 11.27
N CYS A 24 10.17 7.63 10.11
CA CYS A 24 9.17 6.58 9.95
C CYS A 24 9.60 5.54 8.93
N ARG A 25 8.95 4.40 9.02
CA ARG A 25 9.16 3.27 8.13
C ARG A 25 7.87 2.97 7.41
N PHE A 26 7.92 2.92 6.09
CA PHE A 26 6.78 2.57 5.24
C PHE A 26 7.07 1.29 4.47
N MET A 27 6.04 0.50 4.28
CA MET A 27 6.04 -0.60 3.34
C MET A 27 5.05 -0.29 2.22
N HIS A 28 5.51 -0.27 0.99
CA HIS A 28 4.62 -0.21 -0.16
C HIS A 28 4.33 -1.63 -0.66
N ILE A 29 3.21 -1.81 -1.33
CA ILE A 29 2.72 -3.13 -1.72
C ILE A 29 2.52 -3.30 -3.23
N CYS A 30 3.08 -2.41 -4.04
CA CYS A 30 2.84 -2.39 -5.47
C CYS A 30 4.15 -2.41 -6.26
N GLY A 31 4.26 -3.32 -7.24
CA GLY A 31 5.42 -3.41 -8.11
C GLY A 31 5.68 -2.14 -8.93
N THR A 32 4.61 -1.44 -9.32
CA THR A 32 4.72 -0.14 -10.02
C THR A 32 5.37 0.92 -9.14
N HIS A 33 5.02 0.94 -7.85
CA HIS A 33 5.66 1.83 -6.88
C HIS A 33 7.14 1.49 -6.72
N GLN A 34 7.50 0.21 -6.67
CA GLN A 34 8.90 -0.22 -6.59
C GLN A 34 9.69 0.19 -7.83
N ASP A 35 9.12 0.03 -9.01
CA ASP A 35 9.72 0.47 -10.26
C ASP A 35 10.03 1.98 -10.24
N THR A 36 9.08 2.78 -9.79
CA THR A 36 9.24 4.23 -9.65
C THR A 36 10.33 4.58 -8.66
N ILE A 37 10.36 3.93 -7.50
CA ILE A 37 11.35 4.17 -6.45
C ILE A 37 12.77 3.87 -6.96
N VAL A 38 12.95 2.75 -7.65
CA VAL A 38 14.25 2.34 -8.20
C VAL A 38 14.65 3.23 -9.37
N ARG A 39 13.74 3.45 -10.31
CA ARG A 39 14.00 4.21 -11.55
C ARG A 39 14.45 5.64 -11.27
N PHE A 40 13.87 6.28 -10.27
CA PHE A 40 14.18 7.68 -9.94
C PHE A 40 15.06 7.84 -8.69
N GLY A 41 15.62 6.75 -8.19
CA GLY A 41 16.57 6.79 -7.07
C GLY A 41 15.98 7.41 -5.81
N LEU A 42 14.72 7.14 -5.50
CA LEU A 42 14.02 7.77 -4.38
C LEU A 42 14.45 7.26 -3.01
N THR A 43 14.93 6.02 -2.92
CA THR A 43 15.32 5.42 -1.64
C THR A 43 16.36 6.25 -0.87
N PRO A 44 17.50 6.64 -1.49
CA PRO A 44 18.46 7.47 -0.77
C PRO A 44 17.93 8.87 -0.43
N MET A 45 17.11 9.46 -1.32
CA MET A 45 16.51 10.77 -1.05
C MET A 45 15.57 10.73 0.16
N LEU A 46 14.74 9.70 0.25
CA LEU A 46 13.83 9.52 1.38
C LEU A 46 14.59 9.18 2.66
N ALA A 47 15.65 8.38 2.57
CA ALA A 47 16.49 8.06 3.71
C ALA A 47 17.13 9.31 4.33
N GLU A 48 17.58 10.26 3.51
CA GLU A 48 18.08 11.54 3.99
C GLU A 48 17.03 12.34 4.78
N ALA A 49 15.76 12.17 4.45
CA ALA A 49 14.66 12.81 5.17
C ALA A 49 14.19 12.01 6.40
N GLY A 50 14.84 10.90 6.73
CA GLY A 50 14.48 10.04 7.85
C GLY A 50 13.37 9.03 7.53
N ILE A 51 13.09 8.79 6.25
CA ILE A 51 12.05 7.88 5.80
C ILE A 51 12.67 6.62 5.22
N GLU A 52 12.37 5.49 5.83
CA GLU A 52 12.77 4.17 5.37
C GLU A 52 11.61 3.52 4.61
N VAL A 53 11.86 3.09 3.37
CA VAL A 53 10.85 2.47 2.52
C VAL A 53 11.21 1.02 2.26
N HIS A 54 10.28 0.13 2.56
CA HIS A 54 10.43 -1.32 2.33
C HIS A 54 9.49 -1.79 1.24
N GLN A 55 9.97 -2.76 0.45
CA GLN A 55 9.12 -3.46 -0.49
C GLN A 55 8.30 -4.52 0.24
N GLY A 56 6.99 -4.50 0.01
CA GLY A 56 6.09 -5.53 0.49
C GLY A 56 6.01 -6.74 -0.44
N PRO A 57 5.06 -7.64 -0.21
CA PRO A 57 4.97 -8.92 -0.93
C PRO A 57 4.59 -8.80 -2.40
N GLY A 58 4.19 -7.63 -2.87
CA GLY A 58 3.77 -7.38 -4.25
C GLY A 58 2.28 -7.00 -4.35
N CYS A 59 1.68 -7.23 -5.53
CA CYS A 59 0.27 -6.91 -5.76
C CYS A 59 -0.63 -7.77 -4.86
N PRO A 60 -1.48 -7.18 -3.99
CA PRO A 60 -2.36 -7.96 -3.13
C PRO A 60 -3.27 -8.93 -3.87
N VAL A 61 -3.81 -8.50 -5.01
CA VAL A 61 -4.69 -9.34 -5.83
C VAL A 61 -3.95 -10.58 -6.38
N CYS A 62 -2.66 -10.42 -6.71
CA CYS A 62 -1.87 -11.50 -7.32
C CYS A 62 -1.31 -12.49 -6.30
N VAL A 63 -1.00 -12.04 -5.08
CA VAL A 63 -0.30 -12.84 -4.08
C VAL A 63 -1.22 -13.40 -2.99
N THR A 64 -2.42 -12.84 -2.83
CA THR A 64 -3.37 -13.26 -1.79
C THR A 64 -4.17 -14.47 -2.29
N THR A 65 -4.18 -15.55 -1.53
CA THR A 65 -4.93 -16.76 -1.85
C THR A 65 -6.41 -16.63 -1.46
N SER A 66 -7.26 -17.48 -2.06
CA SER A 66 -8.67 -17.55 -1.67
C SER A 66 -8.86 -17.90 -0.20
N LYS A 67 -7.98 -18.74 0.36
CA LYS A 67 -7.99 -19.05 1.79
C LYS A 67 -7.75 -17.83 2.65
N GLU A 68 -6.76 -17.01 2.29
CA GLU A 68 -6.44 -15.78 3.02
C GLU A 68 -7.60 -14.77 2.96
N VAL A 69 -8.28 -14.69 1.82
CA VAL A 69 -9.49 -13.86 1.69
C VAL A 69 -10.61 -14.40 2.59
N ALA A 70 -10.80 -15.73 2.64
CA ALA A 70 -11.77 -16.37 3.53
C ALA A 70 -11.45 -16.11 5.01
N ASP A 71 -10.18 -16.14 5.38
CA ASP A 71 -9.73 -15.79 6.73
C ASP A 71 -10.07 -14.34 7.08
N ALA A 72 -9.84 -13.41 6.14
CA ALA A 72 -10.21 -12.00 6.31
C ALA A 72 -11.72 -11.81 6.48
N ILE A 73 -12.53 -12.54 5.72
CA ILE A 73 -14.00 -12.53 5.84
C ILE A 73 -14.42 -13.02 7.25
N THR A 74 -13.82 -14.08 7.71
CA THR A 74 -14.08 -14.63 9.06
C THR A 74 -13.75 -13.61 10.14
N LEU A 75 -12.62 -12.92 10.02
CA LEU A 75 -12.22 -11.86 10.94
C LEU A 75 -13.22 -10.70 10.92
N ALA A 76 -13.65 -10.28 9.72
CA ALA A 76 -14.65 -9.21 9.58
C ALA A 76 -15.98 -9.58 10.26
N ARG A 77 -16.44 -10.81 10.08
CA ARG A 77 -17.65 -11.33 10.73
C ARG A 77 -17.51 -11.43 12.25
N ALA A 78 -16.29 -11.59 12.73
CA ALA A 78 -15.98 -11.58 14.16
C ALA A 78 -15.89 -10.17 14.76
N GLY A 79 -16.16 -9.13 13.98
CA GLY A 79 -16.14 -7.74 14.43
C GLY A 79 -14.81 -7.02 14.31
N ILE A 80 -13.82 -7.64 13.64
CA ILE A 80 -12.52 -7.01 13.40
C ILE A 80 -12.61 -6.15 12.13
N THR A 81 -12.15 -4.92 12.22
CA THR A 81 -12.11 -4.02 11.06
C THR A 81 -11.08 -4.52 10.05
N VAL A 82 -11.54 -4.80 8.83
CA VAL A 82 -10.69 -5.23 7.71
C VAL A 82 -10.66 -4.14 6.65
N THR A 83 -9.45 -3.72 6.26
CA THR A 83 -9.25 -2.79 5.15
C THR A 83 -8.67 -3.55 3.96
N ALA A 84 -9.17 -3.27 2.76
CA ALA A 84 -8.75 -3.95 1.55
C ALA A 84 -8.90 -3.05 0.32
N PHE A 85 -8.16 -3.37 -0.74
CA PHE A 85 -8.36 -2.74 -2.03
C PHE A 85 -9.72 -3.16 -2.62
N GLY A 86 -10.32 -2.28 -3.43
CA GLY A 86 -11.62 -2.53 -4.05
C GLY A 86 -11.70 -3.83 -4.82
N ASP A 87 -10.64 -4.19 -5.55
CA ASP A 87 -10.58 -5.44 -6.30
C ASP A 87 -10.60 -6.68 -5.41
N MET A 88 -10.00 -6.60 -4.21
CA MET A 88 -10.02 -7.69 -3.23
C MET A 88 -11.41 -7.95 -2.68
N MET A 89 -12.26 -6.93 -2.63
CA MET A 89 -13.64 -7.04 -2.15
C MET A 89 -14.49 -8.00 -2.98
N ARG A 90 -14.12 -8.20 -4.25
CA ARG A 90 -14.87 -9.00 -5.22
C ARG A 90 -14.39 -10.44 -5.32
N VAL A 91 -13.29 -10.79 -4.69
CA VAL A 91 -12.75 -12.15 -4.78
C VAL A 91 -13.71 -13.15 -4.15
N PRO A 92 -14.22 -14.15 -4.91
CA PRO A 92 -15.11 -15.14 -4.37
C PRO A 92 -14.36 -16.19 -3.54
N THR A 93 -14.98 -16.63 -2.45
CA THR A 93 -14.50 -17.74 -1.64
C THR A 93 -15.66 -18.71 -1.38
N THR A 94 -15.36 -19.84 -0.72
CA THR A 94 -16.39 -20.81 -0.34
C THR A 94 -17.42 -20.24 0.67
N ILE A 95 -17.08 -19.16 1.36
CA ILE A 95 -17.95 -18.51 2.36
C ILE A 95 -18.44 -17.12 1.91
N GLY A 96 -18.30 -16.80 0.63
CA GLY A 96 -18.71 -15.53 0.05
C GLY A 96 -17.53 -14.63 -0.29
N SER A 97 -17.77 -13.32 -0.35
CA SER A 97 -16.76 -12.30 -0.61
C SER A 97 -16.74 -11.28 0.51
N LEU A 98 -15.73 -10.39 0.49
CA LEU A 98 -15.70 -9.26 1.42
C LEU A 98 -16.88 -8.30 1.21
N PHE A 99 -17.37 -8.18 -0.02
CA PHE A 99 -18.62 -7.44 -0.28
C PHE A 99 -19.80 -8.04 0.45
N ASP A 100 -19.93 -9.37 0.45
CA ASP A 100 -21.00 -10.05 1.15
C ASP A 100 -20.91 -9.80 2.66
N ALA A 101 -19.72 -9.91 3.22
CA ALA A 101 -19.46 -9.61 4.64
C ALA A 101 -19.81 -8.16 4.99
N ARG A 102 -19.47 -7.22 4.12
CA ARG A 102 -19.81 -5.81 4.29
C ARG A 102 -21.32 -5.58 4.30
N ALA A 103 -22.05 -6.27 3.44
CA ALA A 103 -23.51 -6.17 3.36
C ALA A 103 -24.22 -6.73 4.62
N GLU A 104 -23.57 -7.64 5.33
CA GLU A 104 -24.09 -8.20 6.59
C GLU A 104 -23.96 -7.24 7.78
N GLY A 105 -23.21 -6.14 7.59
CA GLY A 105 -22.96 -5.16 8.65
C GLY A 105 -21.58 -5.19 9.18
#